data_a44b05b47e4d1c1e75447db7c6d5413f
#
_entry.id   a44b05b47e4d1c1e75447db7c6d5413f
#
_cell.length_a   1.000
_cell.length_b   1.000
_cell.length_c   1.000
_cell.angle_alpha   90.00
_cell.angle_beta   90.00
_cell.angle_gamma   90.00
#
_symmetry.space_group_name_H-M   'P 1'
#
loop_
_entity.id
_entity.type
_entity.pdbx_description
1 polymer ?
#
loop_
_entity_poly.entity_id
_entity_poly.type
_entity_poly.pdbx_seq_one_letter_code
_entity_poly.pdbx_strand_id
1 'polypeptide(L)'
;MSALKTNFHSENERIKRKYFCHLKEVKGLSDKTITQVKKSVVRFEEFTNFKDFKKFTPKQASEFKRWFASSKSKITGDNISKSALLSAINHLKDFFVWLSVQKGYRKITAPDIQHFNLSENDKRAAKAGKPRDFASLEQIKMVIEKMPTTNEIERRNKAIICFLILTGVRVGALLSLKLKHVDLEKNFVNQDPNEVETKFKKQIITYFINVDEEIRNRLFDWVKFLREEKLFSPNDPLFPAIENRYDGNGGFTKENLSTNHLHSTNTIDEIVKSAFENAGLKYHSPHTFRNTLTALASRFCSTPEEFKAYSQNLGHEEVLTTFISYGHVSHHRQGEIIKNMSFKEGVSKKSDETSALLKEMMRKLEGLENANSKDPSGSTK
;
A
#
# COMPACT_ATOMS: atom_id res chain seq x y z
N MET A 1 35.74 -8.41 -20.02
CA MET A 1 34.72 -8.49 -18.96
C MET A 1 35.41 -8.28 -17.63
N SER A 2 35.35 -7.07 -17.09
CA SER A 2 35.92 -6.75 -15.77
C SER A 2 34.94 -7.29 -14.71
N ALA A 3 35.37 -8.27 -13.92
CA ALA A 3 34.64 -8.78 -12.78
C ALA A 3 34.38 -7.61 -11.81
N LEU A 4 33.13 -7.28 -11.61
CA LEU A 4 32.68 -6.35 -10.57
C LEU A 4 33.22 -6.89 -9.22
N LYS A 5 34.31 -6.28 -8.71
CA LYS A 5 34.75 -6.50 -7.33
C LYS A 5 33.62 -6.05 -6.42
N THR A 6 32.79 -7.01 -5.97
CA THR A 6 31.83 -6.76 -4.90
C THR A 6 32.62 -6.51 -3.62
N ASN A 7 32.80 -5.24 -3.29
CA ASN A 7 33.36 -4.86 -2.00
C ASN A 7 32.39 -5.36 -0.92
N PHE A 8 32.85 -6.16 0.03
CA PHE A 8 32.09 -6.58 1.20
C PHE A 8 33.00 -6.68 2.41
N HIS A 9 32.44 -6.55 3.59
CA HIS A 9 33.14 -6.75 4.85
C HIS A 9 32.58 -8.02 5.53
N SER A 10 33.39 -9.04 5.72
CA SER A 10 32.95 -10.38 6.20
C SER A 10 32.20 -10.33 7.53
N GLU A 11 32.67 -9.52 8.49
CA GLU A 11 31.98 -9.36 9.79
C GLU A 11 30.62 -8.66 9.62
N ASN A 12 30.52 -7.67 8.72
CA ASN A 12 29.25 -7.04 8.42
C ASN A 12 28.26 -8.05 7.83
N GLU A 13 28.69 -8.92 6.92
CA GLU A 13 27.84 -9.95 6.34
C GLU A 13 27.33 -10.93 7.42
N ARG A 14 28.22 -11.34 8.32
CA ARG A 14 27.86 -12.24 9.42
C ARG A 14 26.82 -11.60 10.35
N ILE A 15 27.01 -10.34 10.73
CA ILE A 15 26.08 -9.67 11.66
C ILE A 15 24.75 -9.31 10.98
N LYS A 16 24.76 -8.93 9.70
CA LYS A 16 23.54 -8.72 8.90
C LYS A 16 22.68 -9.97 8.84
N ARG A 17 23.28 -11.13 8.56
CA ARG A 17 22.54 -12.42 8.56
C ARG A 17 21.84 -12.68 9.88
N LYS A 18 22.54 -12.48 11.02
CA LYS A 18 21.93 -12.59 12.36
C LYS A 18 20.76 -11.64 12.56
N TYR A 19 20.92 -10.38 12.11
CA TYR A 19 19.86 -9.40 12.22
C TYR A 19 18.63 -9.76 11.39
N PHE A 20 18.81 -10.19 10.15
CA PHE A 20 17.69 -10.54 9.29
C PHE A 20 16.97 -11.81 9.76
N CYS A 21 17.70 -12.78 10.32
CA CYS A 21 17.13 -13.93 11.01
C CYS A 21 16.30 -13.48 12.22
N HIS A 22 16.84 -12.60 13.08
CA HIS A 22 16.11 -11.98 14.18
C HIS A 22 14.83 -11.28 13.74
N LEU A 23 14.86 -10.52 12.64
CA LEU A 23 13.65 -9.86 12.10
C LEU A 23 12.58 -10.88 11.69
N LYS A 24 12.98 -12.02 11.14
CA LYS A 24 12.08 -13.08 10.70
C LYS A 24 11.53 -13.88 11.87
N GLU A 25 12.39 -14.37 12.72
CA GLU A 25 12.06 -15.36 13.76
C GLU A 25 11.53 -14.72 15.05
N VAL A 26 12.07 -13.56 15.45
CA VAL A 26 11.71 -12.89 16.70
C VAL A 26 10.69 -11.79 16.47
N LYS A 27 10.86 -10.99 15.40
CA LYS A 27 9.94 -9.88 15.07
C LYS A 27 8.76 -10.33 14.19
N GLY A 28 8.79 -11.53 13.62
CA GLY A 28 7.73 -12.05 12.74
C GLY A 28 7.51 -11.23 11.46
N LEU A 29 8.52 -10.50 10.97
CA LEU A 29 8.37 -9.63 9.80
C LEU A 29 8.30 -10.45 8.50
N SER A 30 7.49 -9.96 7.54
CA SER A 30 7.42 -10.56 6.22
C SER A 30 8.73 -10.42 5.43
N ASP A 31 9.02 -11.36 4.53
CA ASP A 31 10.21 -11.32 3.68
C ASP A 31 10.28 -10.04 2.83
N LYS A 32 9.12 -9.49 2.42
CA LYS A 32 9.00 -8.22 1.71
C LYS A 32 9.49 -7.04 2.58
N THR A 33 9.10 -7.00 3.85
CA THR A 33 9.57 -5.99 4.80
C THR A 33 11.06 -6.12 5.06
N ILE A 34 11.53 -7.35 5.32
CA ILE A 34 12.96 -7.63 5.53
C ILE A 34 13.79 -7.20 4.32
N THR A 35 13.29 -7.40 3.10
CA THR A 35 13.95 -6.95 1.87
C THR A 35 14.12 -5.42 1.83
N GLN A 36 13.14 -4.64 2.32
CA GLN A 36 13.30 -3.17 2.40
C GLN A 36 14.34 -2.78 3.45
N VAL A 37 14.37 -3.46 4.59
CA VAL A 37 15.41 -3.26 5.62
C VAL A 37 16.79 -3.57 5.06
N LYS A 38 16.95 -4.72 4.34
CA LYS A 38 18.20 -5.09 3.66
C LYS A 38 18.68 -3.99 2.73
N LYS A 39 17.80 -3.44 1.89
CA LYS A 39 18.14 -2.33 0.98
C LYS A 39 18.67 -1.11 1.73
N SER A 40 18.09 -0.78 2.89
CA SER A 40 18.53 0.36 3.69
C SER A 40 19.91 0.14 4.30
N VAL A 41 20.18 -1.05 4.84
CA VAL A 41 21.48 -1.40 5.42
C VAL A 41 22.57 -1.45 4.35
N VAL A 42 22.30 -2.04 3.18
CA VAL A 42 23.25 -2.08 2.06
C VAL A 42 23.59 -0.67 1.58
N ARG A 43 22.62 0.23 1.48
CA ARG A 43 22.89 1.64 1.10
C ARG A 43 23.80 2.36 2.09
N PHE A 44 23.66 2.06 3.38
CA PHE A 44 24.56 2.61 4.40
C PHE A 44 25.99 2.04 4.25
N GLU A 45 26.14 0.74 3.93
CA GLU A 45 27.44 0.14 3.64
C GLU A 45 28.09 0.75 2.39
N GLU A 46 27.33 0.92 1.31
CA GLU A 46 27.79 1.61 0.08
C GLU A 46 28.32 3.02 0.41
N PHE A 47 27.55 3.80 1.18
CA PHE A 47 27.94 5.13 1.62
C PHE A 47 29.23 5.14 2.45
N THR A 48 29.39 4.18 3.36
CA THR A 48 30.58 4.05 4.22
C THR A 48 31.74 3.32 3.54
N ASN A 49 31.61 2.98 2.25
CA ASN A 49 32.57 2.17 1.51
C ASN A 49 32.89 0.84 2.21
N PHE A 50 31.83 0.15 2.67
CA PHE A 50 31.85 -1.16 3.35
C PHE A 50 32.75 -1.21 4.59
N LYS A 51 32.91 -0.11 5.30
CA LYS A 51 33.61 -0.08 6.58
C LYS A 51 32.94 -0.96 7.62
N ASP A 52 33.75 -1.55 8.52
CA ASP A 52 33.26 -2.34 9.64
C ASP A 52 32.26 -1.50 10.48
N PHE A 53 31.08 -2.03 10.74
CA PHE A 53 30.07 -1.39 11.60
C PHE A 53 30.58 -1.07 13.02
N LYS A 54 31.60 -1.78 13.51
CA LYS A 54 32.26 -1.45 14.79
C LYS A 54 32.90 -0.04 14.79
N LYS A 55 33.18 0.50 13.60
CA LYS A 55 33.75 1.84 13.40
C LYS A 55 32.67 2.89 13.11
N PHE A 56 31.42 2.59 13.44
CA PHE A 56 30.33 3.56 13.31
C PHE A 56 30.59 4.80 14.15
N THR A 57 30.25 5.96 13.59
CA THR A 57 30.36 7.26 14.28
C THR A 57 29.10 8.10 14.03
N PRO A 58 28.74 8.99 14.97
CA PRO A 58 27.63 9.94 14.81
C PRO A 58 27.72 10.78 13.53
N LYS A 59 28.95 11.14 13.14
CA LYS A 59 29.22 11.88 11.91
C LYS A 59 28.75 11.12 10.67
N GLN A 60 29.01 9.81 10.60
CA GLN A 60 28.54 8.96 9.48
C GLN A 60 27.02 8.96 9.38
N ALA A 61 26.27 8.89 10.49
CA ALA A 61 24.81 8.95 10.48
C ALA A 61 24.30 10.29 9.91
N SER A 62 24.88 11.41 10.36
CA SER A 62 24.52 12.75 9.90
C SER A 62 24.86 12.99 8.42
N GLU A 63 26.01 12.51 7.96
CA GLU A 63 26.45 12.62 6.58
C GLU A 63 25.63 11.71 5.66
N PHE A 64 25.30 10.50 6.09
CA PHE A 64 24.42 9.59 5.35
C PHE A 64 23.03 10.21 5.07
N LYS A 65 22.44 10.87 6.07
CA LYS A 65 21.14 11.55 5.87
C LYS A 65 21.20 12.57 4.72
N ARG A 66 22.25 13.40 4.71
CA ARG A 66 22.45 14.42 3.66
C ARG A 66 22.71 13.78 2.31
N TRP A 67 23.60 12.81 2.25
CA TRP A 67 23.92 12.07 1.04
C TRP A 67 22.71 11.36 0.46
N PHE A 68 21.93 10.67 1.32
CA PHE A 68 20.76 9.93 0.85
C PHE A 68 19.63 10.87 0.40
N ALA A 69 19.42 12.00 1.07
CA ALA A 69 18.45 13.01 0.66
C ALA A 69 18.77 13.62 -0.72
N SER A 70 20.06 13.77 -1.07
CA SER A 70 20.49 14.25 -2.38
C SER A 70 20.61 13.17 -3.45
N SER A 71 20.45 11.90 -3.09
CA SER A 71 20.55 10.77 -4.02
C SER A 71 19.34 10.70 -4.93
N LYS A 72 19.55 10.17 -6.15
CA LYS A 72 18.46 9.92 -7.10
C LYS A 72 17.96 8.48 -7.02
N SER A 73 16.68 8.32 -7.28
CA SER A 73 16.04 7.00 -7.43
C SER A 73 16.58 6.31 -8.68
N LYS A 74 17.06 5.08 -8.55
CA LYS A 74 17.51 4.28 -9.70
C LYS A 74 16.36 3.90 -10.66
N ILE A 75 15.11 4.05 -10.22
CA ILE A 75 13.93 3.67 -11.00
C ILE A 75 13.34 4.88 -11.74
N THR A 76 13.16 6.01 -11.03
CA THR A 76 12.49 7.19 -11.60
C THR A 76 13.44 8.30 -12.02
N GLY A 77 14.72 8.24 -11.62
CA GLY A 77 15.67 9.33 -11.81
C GLY A 77 15.46 10.57 -10.94
N ASP A 78 14.34 10.63 -10.21
CA ASP A 78 14.00 11.72 -9.32
C ASP A 78 14.75 11.66 -7.99
N ASN A 79 14.77 12.76 -7.26
CA ASN A 79 15.33 12.80 -5.91
C ASN A 79 14.54 11.85 -4.98
N ILE A 80 15.25 11.23 -4.05
CA ILE A 80 14.63 10.36 -3.03
C ILE A 80 13.56 11.14 -2.26
N SER A 81 12.36 10.57 -2.15
CA SER A 81 11.27 11.20 -1.41
C SER A 81 11.57 11.29 0.09
N LYS A 82 11.03 12.32 0.75
CA LYS A 82 11.19 12.47 2.21
C LYS A 82 10.65 11.25 2.99
N SER A 83 9.59 10.61 2.51
CA SER A 83 9.05 9.38 3.11
C SER A 83 10.00 8.17 2.94
N ALA A 84 10.66 8.04 1.78
CA ALA A 84 11.66 7.00 1.55
C ALA A 84 12.91 7.22 2.43
N LEU A 85 13.33 8.48 2.59
CA LEU A 85 14.40 8.86 3.52
C LEU A 85 14.02 8.48 4.95
N LEU A 86 12.85 8.89 5.44
CA LEU A 86 12.38 8.56 6.78
C LEU A 86 12.35 7.06 7.03
N SER A 87 11.84 6.30 6.06
CA SER A 87 11.79 4.84 6.14
C SER A 87 13.17 4.21 6.26
N ALA A 88 14.11 4.63 5.41
CA ALA A 88 15.48 4.12 5.44
C ALA A 88 16.21 4.46 6.75
N ILE A 89 16.00 5.67 7.26
CA ILE A 89 16.57 6.12 8.53
C ILE A 89 16.01 5.30 9.71
N ASN A 90 14.71 5.03 9.75
CA ASN A 90 14.11 4.20 10.78
C ASN A 90 14.68 2.76 10.73
N HIS A 91 14.80 2.17 9.54
CA HIS A 91 15.42 0.84 9.39
C HIS A 91 16.86 0.81 9.92
N LEU A 92 17.65 1.84 9.64
CA LEU A 92 19.03 1.94 10.13
C LEU A 92 19.06 2.14 11.63
N LYS A 93 18.22 2.99 12.17
CA LYS A 93 18.11 3.23 13.61
C LYS A 93 17.81 1.92 14.34
N ASP A 94 16.80 1.16 13.88
CA ASP A 94 16.44 -0.13 14.47
C ASP A 94 17.58 -1.15 14.36
N PHE A 95 18.29 -1.15 13.23
CA PHE A 95 19.46 -2.01 13.04
C PHE A 95 20.57 -1.65 14.05
N PHE A 96 20.93 -0.38 14.18
CA PHE A 96 22.00 0.04 15.08
C PHE A 96 21.62 -0.09 16.57
N VAL A 97 20.34 0.08 16.93
CA VAL A 97 19.83 -0.22 18.28
C VAL A 97 20.00 -1.72 18.57
N TRP A 98 19.61 -2.60 17.66
CA TRP A 98 19.82 -4.03 17.83
C TRP A 98 21.31 -4.38 17.85
N LEU A 99 22.12 -3.73 17.03
CA LEU A 99 23.56 -3.97 16.92
C LEU A 99 24.30 -3.58 18.20
N SER A 100 23.95 -2.46 18.83
CA SER A 100 24.64 -1.93 20.01
C SER A 100 24.65 -2.88 21.22
N VAL A 101 23.68 -3.79 21.31
CA VAL A 101 23.61 -4.80 22.37
C VAL A 101 24.36 -6.09 22.03
N GLN A 102 24.89 -6.22 20.80
CA GLN A 102 25.62 -7.40 20.37
C GLN A 102 27.07 -7.40 20.90
N LYS A 103 27.62 -8.60 21.14
CA LYS A 103 29.02 -8.73 21.55
C LYS A 103 29.96 -8.12 20.52
N GLY A 104 30.82 -7.19 20.97
CA GLY A 104 31.79 -6.49 20.12
C GLY A 104 31.29 -5.16 19.54
N TYR A 105 30.01 -4.77 19.77
CA TYR A 105 29.42 -3.52 19.25
C TYR A 105 28.97 -2.54 20.37
N ARG A 106 29.22 -2.88 21.64
CA ARG A 106 28.78 -2.08 22.82
C ARG A 106 29.38 -0.66 22.89
N LYS A 107 30.37 -0.36 22.03
CA LYS A 107 30.89 1.02 21.88
C LYS A 107 29.92 1.95 21.17
N ILE A 108 28.95 1.41 20.45
CA ILE A 108 27.88 2.18 19.79
C ILE A 108 26.84 2.51 20.86
N THR A 109 26.70 3.78 21.21
CA THR A 109 25.80 4.22 22.27
C THR A 109 24.46 4.71 21.73
N ALA A 110 23.43 4.76 22.59
CA ALA A 110 22.13 5.30 22.21
C ALA A 110 22.22 6.77 21.72
N PRO A 111 23.00 7.68 22.33
CA PRO A 111 23.23 9.01 21.79
C PRO A 111 23.82 9.01 20.37
N ASP A 112 24.76 8.13 20.07
CA ASP A 112 25.33 8.03 18.72
C ASP A 112 24.26 7.69 17.67
N ILE A 113 23.34 6.79 18.02
CA ILE A 113 22.24 6.34 17.14
C ILE A 113 21.23 7.46 16.91
N GLN A 114 21.03 8.36 17.87
CA GLN A 114 20.11 9.50 17.73
C GLN A 114 20.50 10.45 16.59
N HIS A 115 21.74 10.44 16.15
CA HIS A 115 22.18 11.20 14.97
C HIS A 115 21.51 10.75 13.67
N PHE A 116 20.87 9.61 13.64
CA PHE A 116 19.95 9.23 12.56
C PHE A 116 18.61 9.98 12.59
N ASN A 117 18.21 10.59 13.71
CA ASN A 117 16.93 11.28 13.77
C ASN A 117 16.85 12.39 12.71
N LEU A 118 15.68 12.50 12.07
CA LEU A 118 15.31 13.64 11.24
C LEU A 118 14.72 14.74 12.11
N SER A 119 14.80 15.98 11.64
CA SER A 119 14.11 17.09 12.29
C SER A 119 12.59 16.86 12.31
N GLU A 120 11.88 17.43 13.28
CA GLU A 120 10.42 17.30 13.33
C GLU A 120 9.75 17.87 12.05
N ASN A 121 10.30 18.94 11.51
CA ASN A 121 9.81 19.50 10.24
C ASN A 121 9.98 18.51 9.08
N ASP A 122 11.12 17.79 8.99
CA ASP A 122 11.31 16.78 7.95
C ASP A 122 10.41 15.56 8.15
N LYS A 123 10.19 15.15 9.39
CA LYS A 123 9.22 14.09 9.72
C LYS A 123 7.79 14.49 9.32
N ARG A 124 7.37 15.72 9.67
CA ARG A 124 6.06 16.25 9.25
C ARG A 124 5.93 16.31 7.73
N ALA A 125 6.94 16.85 7.05
CA ALA A 125 6.95 16.91 5.59
C ALA A 125 6.99 15.51 4.92
N ALA A 126 7.62 14.52 5.55
CA ALA A 126 7.61 13.13 5.07
C ALA A 126 6.24 12.47 5.25
N LYS A 127 5.51 12.78 6.32
CA LYS A 127 4.17 12.29 6.61
C LYS A 127 3.08 13.00 5.81
N ALA A 128 3.21 14.31 5.59
CA ALA A 128 2.21 15.12 4.89
C ALA A 128 1.96 14.65 3.45
N GLY A 129 2.97 14.00 2.80
CA GLY A 129 2.84 13.50 1.43
C GLY A 129 2.54 14.61 0.42
N LYS A 130 2.73 14.32 -0.84
CA LYS A 130 2.12 15.13 -1.92
C LYS A 130 0.69 14.64 -2.12
N PRO A 131 -0.28 15.52 -2.46
CA PRO A 131 -1.59 15.08 -2.94
C PRO A 131 -1.37 14.00 -4.01
N ARG A 132 -1.96 12.84 -3.81
CA ARG A 132 -1.83 11.75 -4.79
C ARG A 132 -2.78 12.03 -5.93
N ASP A 133 -2.23 12.08 -7.12
CA ASP A 133 -3.02 12.10 -8.34
C ASP A 133 -3.64 10.71 -8.55
N PHE A 134 -4.94 10.66 -8.85
CA PHE A 134 -5.69 9.44 -9.09
C PHE A 134 -6.76 9.69 -10.16
N ALA A 135 -7.13 8.64 -10.88
CA ALA A 135 -8.16 8.73 -11.90
C ALA A 135 -9.54 9.04 -11.29
N SER A 136 -10.31 9.87 -11.97
CA SER A 136 -11.73 10.05 -11.64
C SER A 136 -12.55 8.79 -12.00
N LEU A 137 -13.75 8.66 -11.45
CA LEU A 137 -14.64 7.55 -11.81
C LEU A 137 -14.97 7.54 -13.30
N GLU A 138 -15.17 8.72 -13.86
CA GLU A 138 -15.49 8.92 -15.28
C GLU A 138 -14.32 8.47 -16.18
N GLN A 139 -13.08 8.77 -15.79
CA GLN A 139 -11.89 8.29 -16.49
C GLN A 139 -11.78 6.75 -16.43
N ILE A 140 -12.06 6.15 -15.26
CA ILE A 140 -12.03 4.69 -15.12
C ILE A 140 -13.13 4.04 -15.96
N LYS A 141 -14.34 4.62 -16.02
CA LYS A 141 -15.41 4.17 -16.90
C LYS A 141 -14.99 4.21 -18.36
N MET A 142 -14.40 5.32 -18.82
CA MET A 142 -13.89 5.45 -20.19
C MET A 142 -12.82 4.38 -20.50
N VAL A 143 -11.92 4.08 -19.55
CA VAL A 143 -10.92 3.02 -19.69
C VAL A 143 -11.61 1.66 -19.89
N ILE A 144 -12.59 1.33 -19.03
CA ILE A 144 -13.33 0.06 -19.11
C ILE A 144 -14.07 -0.06 -20.44
N GLU A 145 -14.72 0.97 -20.91
CA GLU A 145 -15.43 0.97 -22.20
C GLU A 145 -14.49 0.66 -23.36
N LYS A 146 -13.33 1.32 -23.42
CA LYS A 146 -12.35 1.15 -24.51
C LYS A 146 -11.58 -0.17 -24.48
N MET A 147 -11.63 -0.93 -23.39
CA MET A 147 -10.95 -2.22 -23.32
C MET A 147 -11.63 -3.25 -24.19
N PRO A 148 -10.88 -3.98 -25.05
CA PRO A 148 -11.43 -5.05 -25.88
C PRO A 148 -11.85 -6.26 -25.03
N THR A 149 -12.65 -7.14 -25.64
CA THR A 149 -13.14 -8.39 -25.04
C THR A 149 -13.21 -9.53 -26.05
N THR A 150 -12.32 -9.50 -27.05
CA THR A 150 -12.31 -10.44 -28.16
C THR A 150 -11.82 -11.84 -27.79
N ASN A 151 -11.00 -11.91 -26.72
CA ASN A 151 -10.46 -13.17 -26.22
C ASN A 151 -10.56 -13.23 -24.67
N GLU A 152 -10.28 -14.41 -24.12
CA GLU A 152 -10.41 -14.69 -22.69
C GLU A 152 -9.48 -13.80 -21.83
N ILE A 153 -8.28 -13.49 -22.32
CA ILE A 153 -7.29 -12.67 -21.62
C ILE A 153 -7.80 -11.23 -21.51
N GLU A 154 -8.35 -10.70 -22.58
CA GLU A 154 -8.94 -9.36 -22.59
C GLU A 154 -10.17 -9.27 -21.68
N ARG A 155 -11.06 -10.29 -21.74
CA ARG A 155 -12.20 -10.39 -20.80
C ARG A 155 -11.73 -10.39 -19.34
N ARG A 156 -10.71 -11.20 -19.00
CA ARG A 156 -10.08 -11.21 -17.66
C ARG A 156 -9.54 -9.85 -17.26
N ASN A 157 -8.77 -9.23 -18.15
CA ASN A 157 -8.12 -7.95 -17.87
C ASN A 157 -9.16 -6.85 -17.59
N LYS A 158 -10.23 -6.82 -18.35
CA LYS A 158 -11.36 -5.90 -18.14
C LYS A 158 -12.07 -6.18 -16.81
N ALA A 159 -12.33 -7.45 -16.49
CA ALA A 159 -12.93 -7.87 -15.24
C ALA A 159 -12.06 -7.48 -14.01
N ILE A 160 -10.72 -7.53 -14.12
CA ILE A 160 -9.81 -7.07 -13.07
C ILE A 160 -10.04 -5.57 -12.76
N ILE A 161 -10.14 -4.72 -13.78
CA ILE A 161 -10.37 -3.28 -13.59
C ILE A 161 -11.76 -3.03 -13.00
N CYS A 162 -12.79 -3.73 -13.49
CA CYS A 162 -14.13 -3.67 -12.92
C CYS A 162 -14.13 -4.08 -11.44
N PHE A 163 -13.44 -5.16 -11.10
CA PHE A 163 -13.34 -5.63 -9.73
C PHE A 163 -12.63 -4.63 -8.80
N LEU A 164 -11.55 -4.02 -9.28
CA LEU A 164 -10.80 -3.02 -8.51
C LEU A 164 -11.66 -1.79 -8.16
N ILE A 165 -12.49 -1.30 -9.09
CA ILE A 165 -13.33 -0.12 -8.82
C ILE A 165 -14.60 -0.48 -8.04
N LEU A 166 -15.10 -1.71 -8.13
CA LEU A 166 -16.25 -2.16 -7.34
C LEU A 166 -15.90 -2.43 -5.88
N THR A 167 -14.65 -2.83 -5.61
CA THR A 167 -14.29 -3.35 -4.28
C THR A 167 -13.18 -2.55 -3.59
N GLY A 168 -12.31 -1.93 -4.34
CA GLY A 168 -11.08 -1.37 -3.80
C GLY A 168 -10.16 -2.39 -3.11
N VAL A 169 -10.28 -3.68 -3.40
CA VAL A 169 -9.41 -4.73 -2.85
C VAL A 169 -7.95 -4.45 -3.16
N ARG A 170 -7.06 -4.74 -2.20
CA ARG A 170 -5.62 -4.56 -2.42
C ARG A 170 -5.11 -5.55 -3.47
N VAL A 171 -4.22 -5.11 -4.36
CA VAL A 171 -3.69 -5.95 -5.44
C VAL A 171 -3.09 -7.27 -4.93
N GLY A 172 -2.40 -7.25 -3.78
CA GLY A 172 -1.88 -8.48 -3.18
C GLY A 172 -2.98 -9.49 -2.83
N ALA A 173 -4.09 -9.02 -2.28
CA ALA A 173 -5.24 -9.87 -1.97
C ALA A 173 -5.92 -10.38 -3.26
N LEU A 174 -6.07 -9.51 -4.28
CA LEU A 174 -6.65 -9.88 -5.57
C LEU A 174 -5.96 -11.10 -6.20
N LEU A 175 -4.62 -11.18 -6.12
CA LEU A 175 -3.84 -12.28 -6.69
C LEU A 175 -4.15 -13.65 -6.06
N SER A 176 -4.64 -13.68 -4.83
CA SER A 176 -4.94 -14.91 -4.08
C SER A 176 -6.42 -15.24 -4.00
N LEU A 177 -7.30 -14.43 -4.62
CA LEU A 177 -8.74 -14.68 -4.63
C LEU A 177 -9.09 -15.88 -5.50
N LYS A 178 -10.03 -16.68 -4.99
CA LYS A 178 -10.66 -17.83 -5.66
C LYS A 178 -12.11 -17.53 -5.95
N LEU A 179 -12.73 -18.31 -6.85
CA LEU A 179 -14.14 -18.16 -7.21
C LEU A 179 -15.10 -18.27 -6.02
N LYS A 180 -14.78 -19.12 -5.02
CA LYS A 180 -15.59 -19.27 -3.79
C LYS A 180 -15.61 -18.04 -2.90
N HIS A 181 -14.63 -17.13 -3.03
CA HIS A 181 -14.56 -15.92 -2.22
C HIS A 181 -15.53 -14.83 -2.68
N VAL A 182 -16.15 -14.98 -3.86
CA VAL A 182 -17.09 -14.01 -4.42
C VAL A 182 -18.51 -14.56 -4.35
N ASP A 183 -19.35 -13.82 -3.63
CA ASP A 183 -20.79 -14.05 -3.60
C ASP A 183 -21.48 -12.99 -4.47
N LEU A 184 -21.97 -13.42 -5.62
CA LEU A 184 -22.65 -12.53 -6.58
C LEU A 184 -24.07 -12.19 -6.17
N GLU A 185 -24.76 -13.07 -5.41
CA GLU A 185 -26.12 -12.82 -4.94
C GLU A 185 -26.14 -11.73 -3.86
N LYS A 186 -25.20 -11.83 -2.92
CA LYS A 186 -25.05 -10.87 -1.81
C LYS A 186 -24.11 -9.71 -2.13
N ASN A 187 -23.50 -9.69 -3.32
CA ASN A 187 -22.61 -8.64 -3.80
C ASN A 187 -21.42 -8.36 -2.87
N PHE A 188 -20.70 -9.38 -2.43
CA PHE A 188 -19.51 -9.18 -1.60
C PHE A 188 -18.35 -10.13 -1.96
N VAL A 189 -17.19 -9.79 -1.44
CA VAL A 189 -15.97 -10.61 -1.46
C VAL A 189 -15.55 -10.90 -0.03
N ASN A 190 -15.39 -12.18 0.31
CA ASN A 190 -14.84 -12.63 1.59
C ASN A 190 -13.33 -12.85 1.44
N GLN A 191 -12.54 -12.04 2.12
CA GLN A 191 -11.09 -12.15 2.16
C GLN A 191 -10.67 -12.86 3.46
N ASP A 192 -10.76 -14.21 3.46
CA ASP A 192 -10.31 -15.05 4.58
C ASP A 192 -8.77 -15.01 4.65
N PRO A 193 -8.18 -14.58 5.78
CA PRO A 193 -6.73 -14.47 5.94
C PRO A 193 -5.97 -15.80 5.86
N ASN A 194 -6.66 -16.93 5.98
CA ASN A 194 -6.06 -18.26 5.81
C ASN A 194 -5.82 -18.62 4.34
N GLU A 195 -6.56 -18.00 3.42
CA GLU A 195 -6.51 -18.30 1.99
C GLU A 195 -6.14 -17.09 1.13
N VAL A 196 -6.38 -15.88 1.63
CA VAL A 196 -6.18 -14.62 0.90
C VAL A 196 -5.08 -13.79 1.56
N GLU A 197 -4.15 -13.25 0.79
CA GLU A 197 -3.08 -12.38 1.28
C GLU A 197 -3.62 -11.03 1.77
N THR A 198 -4.25 -11.03 2.94
CA THR A 198 -4.74 -9.80 3.58
C THR A 198 -3.65 -9.11 4.38
N LYS A 199 -3.68 -7.77 4.40
CA LYS A 199 -2.78 -6.99 5.26
C LYS A 199 -3.09 -7.28 6.72
N PHE A 200 -2.07 -7.62 7.53
CA PHE A 200 -2.17 -7.98 8.94
C PHE A 200 -2.98 -9.25 9.23
N LYS A 201 -3.17 -10.13 8.25
CA LYS A 201 -3.93 -11.39 8.40
C LYS A 201 -5.32 -11.18 9.02
N LYS A 202 -6.04 -10.15 8.57
CA LYS A 202 -7.41 -9.86 9.01
C LYS A 202 -8.41 -10.36 8.00
N GLN A 203 -9.51 -10.92 8.51
CA GLN A 203 -10.68 -11.17 7.68
C GLN A 203 -11.32 -9.85 7.27
N ILE A 204 -11.60 -9.69 5.99
CA ILE A 204 -12.24 -8.50 5.44
C ILE A 204 -13.39 -8.96 4.55
N ILE A 205 -14.59 -8.50 4.86
CA ILE A 205 -15.75 -8.64 3.97
C ILE A 205 -15.90 -7.30 3.24
N THR A 206 -15.83 -7.34 1.92
CA THR A 206 -15.93 -6.15 1.06
C THR A 206 -17.16 -6.27 0.19
N TYR A 207 -18.18 -5.46 0.43
CA TYR A 207 -19.35 -5.34 -0.42
C TYR A 207 -19.03 -4.54 -1.69
N PHE A 208 -19.66 -4.88 -2.80
CA PHE A 208 -19.50 -4.12 -4.04
C PHE A 208 -20.09 -2.73 -3.87
N ILE A 209 -19.26 -1.72 -4.15
CA ILE A 209 -19.68 -0.33 -4.12
C ILE A 209 -20.49 -0.06 -5.39
N ASN A 210 -21.68 0.49 -5.24
CA ASN A 210 -22.61 0.72 -6.36
C ASN A 210 -22.17 1.97 -7.16
N VAL A 211 -21.04 1.85 -7.87
CA VAL A 211 -20.51 2.91 -8.74
C VAL A 211 -21.14 2.92 -10.12
N ASP A 212 -21.54 1.75 -10.63
CA ASP A 212 -22.12 1.58 -11.97
C ASP A 212 -22.63 0.14 -12.14
N GLU A 213 -23.84 -0.01 -12.68
CA GLU A 213 -24.47 -1.32 -12.88
C GLU A 213 -23.83 -2.11 -14.02
N GLU A 214 -23.42 -1.44 -15.09
CA GLU A 214 -22.77 -2.09 -16.22
C GLU A 214 -21.40 -2.66 -15.82
N ILE A 215 -20.64 -1.92 -15.03
CA ILE A 215 -19.37 -2.40 -14.48
C ILE A 215 -19.58 -3.66 -13.62
N ARG A 216 -20.63 -3.67 -12.79
CA ARG A 216 -21.00 -4.85 -12.01
C ARG A 216 -21.34 -6.02 -12.90
N ASN A 217 -22.19 -5.82 -13.91
CA ASN A 217 -22.62 -6.87 -14.82
C ASN A 217 -21.42 -7.48 -15.57
N ARG A 218 -20.44 -6.68 -16.01
CA ARG A 218 -19.22 -7.19 -16.63
C ARG A 218 -18.40 -8.12 -15.71
N LEU A 219 -18.37 -7.83 -14.41
CA LEU A 219 -17.73 -8.73 -13.45
C LEU A 219 -18.55 -10.02 -13.28
N PHE A 220 -19.88 -9.92 -13.25
CA PHE A 220 -20.76 -11.07 -13.15
C PHE A 220 -20.64 -12.00 -14.36
N ASP A 221 -20.62 -11.44 -15.57
CA ASP A 221 -20.40 -12.19 -16.82
C ASP A 221 -19.04 -12.89 -16.81
N TRP A 222 -18.01 -12.26 -16.24
CA TRP A 222 -16.70 -12.89 -16.08
C TRP A 222 -16.75 -14.11 -15.15
N VAL A 223 -17.37 -13.97 -13.98
CA VAL A 223 -17.48 -15.09 -13.02
C VAL A 223 -18.34 -16.21 -13.57
N LYS A 224 -19.42 -15.86 -14.27
CA LYS A 224 -20.29 -16.82 -14.95
C LYS A 224 -19.53 -17.58 -16.04
N PHE A 225 -18.78 -16.87 -16.89
CA PHE A 225 -17.92 -17.46 -17.92
C PHE A 225 -16.94 -18.49 -17.32
N LEU A 226 -16.27 -18.16 -16.21
CA LEU A 226 -15.36 -19.10 -15.56
C LEU A 226 -16.09 -20.35 -15.05
N ARG A 227 -17.27 -20.20 -14.45
CA ARG A 227 -18.04 -21.31 -13.88
C ARG A 227 -18.71 -22.19 -14.94
N GLU A 228 -19.35 -21.57 -15.91
CA GLU A 228 -20.25 -22.26 -16.84
C GLU A 228 -19.55 -22.68 -18.15
N GLU A 229 -18.67 -21.84 -18.70
CA GLU A 229 -18.00 -22.12 -19.96
C GLU A 229 -16.60 -22.76 -19.75
N LYS A 230 -15.85 -22.28 -18.77
CA LYS A 230 -14.50 -22.81 -18.44
C LYS A 230 -14.55 -23.97 -17.44
N LEU A 231 -15.68 -24.17 -16.77
CA LEU A 231 -15.91 -25.20 -15.74
C LEU A 231 -14.92 -25.16 -14.59
N PHE A 232 -14.52 -23.94 -14.19
CA PHE A 232 -13.62 -23.75 -13.07
C PHE A 232 -14.30 -24.12 -11.75
N SER A 233 -13.55 -24.79 -10.89
CA SER A 233 -14.01 -25.17 -9.56
C SER A 233 -14.04 -23.96 -8.61
N PRO A 234 -14.79 -24.03 -7.50
CA PRO A 234 -14.81 -22.96 -6.49
C PRO A 234 -13.43 -22.61 -5.92
N ASN A 235 -12.46 -23.53 -5.99
CA ASN A 235 -11.09 -23.32 -5.49
C ASN A 235 -10.14 -22.75 -6.55
N ASP A 236 -10.56 -22.65 -7.81
CA ASP A 236 -9.74 -22.07 -8.85
C ASP A 236 -9.70 -20.54 -8.75
N PRO A 237 -8.66 -19.90 -9.31
CA PRO A 237 -8.45 -18.46 -9.16
C PRO A 237 -9.59 -17.65 -9.81
N LEU A 238 -9.96 -16.56 -9.15
CA LEU A 238 -10.89 -15.58 -9.71
C LEU A 238 -10.30 -14.88 -10.96
N PHE A 239 -8.99 -14.64 -10.95
CA PHE A 239 -8.25 -14.06 -12.05
C PHE A 239 -7.06 -14.97 -12.40
N PRO A 240 -7.27 -15.93 -13.31
CA PRO A 240 -6.28 -16.95 -13.64
C PRO A 240 -5.10 -16.38 -14.44
N ALA A 241 -3.95 -17.04 -14.34
CA ALA A 241 -2.79 -16.78 -15.18
C ALA A 241 -3.04 -17.27 -16.62
N ILE A 242 -2.18 -16.80 -17.53
CA ILE A 242 -2.17 -17.26 -18.92
C ILE A 242 -1.47 -18.62 -18.98
N GLU A 243 -2.03 -19.54 -19.73
CA GLU A 243 -1.37 -20.80 -20.05
C GLU A 243 -0.32 -20.56 -21.16
N ASN A 244 0.93 -20.94 -20.89
CA ASN A 244 1.96 -20.94 -21.91
C ASN A 244 1.99 -22.33 -22.54
N ARG A 245 1.42 -22.50 -23.74
CA ARG A 245 1.54 -23.72 -24.52
C ARG A 245 2.65 -23.60 -25.55
N TYR A 246 3.47 -24.62 -25.63
CA TYR A 246 4.47 -24.75 -26.69
C TYR A 246 3.75 -24.98 -28.02
N ASP A 247 4.02 -24.16 -29.03
CA ASP A 247 3.37 -24.21 -30.34
C ASP A 247 3.95 -25.26 -31.30
N GLY A 248 4.95 -26.00 -30.86
CA GLY A 248 5.67 -26.98 -31.68
C GLY A 248 6.71 -26.42 -32.66
N ASN A 249 6.71 -25.08 -32.88
CA ASN A 249 7.58 -24.37 -33.81
C ASN A 249 8.66 -23.53 -33.11
N GLY A 250 8.89 -23.75 -31.81
CA GLY A 250 9.89 -22.99 -31.04
C GLY A 250 9.31 -21.76 -30.33
N GLY A 251 7.99 -21.53 -30.41
CA GLY A 251 7.27 -20.45 -29.74
C GLY A 251 6.30 -20.93 -28.64
N PHE A 252 5.71 -19.97 -27.94
CA PHE A 252 4.64 -20.22 -26.97
C PHE A 252 3.37 -19.45 -27.38
N THR A 253 2.25 -20.16 -27.49
CA THR A 253 0.95 -19.52 -27.61
C THR A 253 0.45 -19.08 -26.23
N LYS A 254 -0.14 -17.89 -26.15
CA LYS A 254 -0.69 -17.27 -24.93
C LYS A 254 -2.18 -16.99 -25.11
N GLU A 255 -2.94 -18.02 -25.48
CA GLU A 255 -4.33 -17.84 -25.87
C GLU A 255 -5.33 -18.27 -24.81
N ASN A 256 -4.95 -19.18 -23.92
CA ASN A 256 -5.85 -19.79 -22.96
C ASN A 256 -5.53 -19.37 -21.52
N LEU A 257 -6.52 -19.50 -20.65
CA LEU A 257 -6.40 -19.34 -19.21
C LEU A 257 -6.01 -20.67 -18.55
N SER A 258 -5.09 -20.61 -17.61
CA SER A 258 -4.72 -21.75 -16.77
C SER A 258 -5.53 -21.76 -15.47
N THR A 259 -5.46 -22.85 -14.70
CA THR A 259 -6.00 -22.91 -13.33
C THR A 259 -5.02 -22.36 -12.26
N ASN A 260 -3.94 -21.70 -12.69
CA ASN A 260 -2.96 -21.11 -11.80
C ASN A 260 -3.30 -19.64 -11.48
N HIS A 261 -2.94 -19.19 -10.29
CA HIS A 261 -3.03 -17.78 -9.89
C HIS A 261 -2.04 -16.90 -10.67
N LEU A 262 -2.39 -15.64 -10.86
CA LEU A 262 -1.43 -14.61 -11.26
C LEU A 262 -0.37 -14.46 -10.14
N HIS A 263 0.92 -14.48 -10.52
CA HIS A 263 2.02 -14.53 -9.54
C HIS A 263 2.56 -13.15 -9.14
N SER A 264 2.27 -12.10 -9.91
CA SER A 264 2.94 -10.82 -9.73
C SER A 264 1.96 -9.65 -9.74
N THR A 265 2.16 -8.74 -8.78
CA THR A 265 1.48 -7.44 -8.79
C THR A 265 1.88 -6.60 -10.00
N ASN A 266 3.07 -6.82 -10.57
CA ASN A 266 3.51 -6.14 -11.79
C ASN A 266 2.62 -6.46 -12.98
N THR A 267 2.10 -7.69 -13.07
CA THR A 267 1.14 -8.06 -14.14
C THR A 267 -0.14 -7.22 -14.06
N ILE A 268 -0.64 -6.97 -12.85
CA ILE A 268 -1.82 -6.09 -12.66
C ILE A 268 -1.46 -4.63 -13.00
N ASP A 269 -0.28 -4.16 -12.61
CA ASP A 269 0.22 -2.83 -12.98
C ASP A 269 0.31 -2.66 -14.51
N GLU A 270 0.82 -3.66 -15.23
CA GLU A 270 0.92 -3.66 -16.70
C GLU A 270 -0.46 -3.67 -17.37
N ILE A 271 -1.40 -4.49 -16.88
CA ILE A 271 -2.80 -4.52 -17.39
C ILE A 271 -3.43 -3.13 -17.24
N VAL A 272 -3.35 -2.53 -16.06
CA VAL A 272 -3.94 -1.21 -15.81
C VAL A 272 -3.22 -0.14 -16.65
N LYS A 273 -1.88 -0.20 -16.74
CA LYS A 273 -1.11 0.74 -17.54
C LYS A 273 -1.52 0.70 -19.01
N SER A 274 -1.53 -0.48 -19.62
CA SER A 274 -1.96 -0.65 -21.01
C SER A 274 -3.39 -0.18 -21.24
N ALA A 275 -4.30 -0.43 -20.30
CA ALA A 275 -5.68 0.00 -20.41
C ALA A 275 -5.82 1.54 -20.42
N PHE A 276 -5.09 2.25 -19.56
CA PHE A 276 -5.06 3.71 -19.54
C PHE A 276 -4.41 4.31 -20.79
N GLU A 277 -3.27 3.74 -21.23
CA GLU A 277 -2.57 4.17 -22.44
C GLU A 277 -3.44 3.99 -23.70
N ASN A 278 -4.13 2.84 -23.83
CA ASN A 278 -5.06 2.59 -24.95
C ASN A 278 -6.29 3.51 -24.89
N ALA A 279 -6.67 3.99 -23.72
CA ALA A 279 -7.72 4.99 -23.58
C ALA A 279 -7.24 6.42 -23.91
N GLY A 280 -5.93 6.64 -24.09
CA GLY A 280 -5.34 7.96 -24.29
C GLY A 280 -5.28 8.78 -22.99
N LEU A 281 -5.28 8.12 -21.83
CA LEU A 281 -5.28 8.74 -20.52
C LEU A 281 -3.95 8.53 -19.80
N LYS A 282 -3.65 9.45 -18.87
CA LYS A 282 -2.49 9.31 -17.99
C LYS A 282 -2.64 8.05 -17.13
N TYR A 283 -1.57 7.27 -17.03
CA TYR A 283 -1.53 6.09 -16.18
C TYR A 283 -1.68 6.44 -14.70
N HIS A 284 -2.54 5.69 -14.04
CA HIS A 284 -2.71 5.68 -12.59
C HIS A 284 -2.58 4.25 -12.07
N SER A 285 -1.77 4.06 -11.01
CA SER A 285 -1.51 2.71 -10.50
C SER A 285 -2.78 2.06 -9.91
N PRO A 286 -2.89 0.73 -9.90
CA PRO A 286 -4.07 0.02 -9.35
C PRO A 286 -4.42 0.43 -7.92
N HIS A 287 -3.42 0.79 -7.10
CA HIS A 287 -3.68 1.25 -5.73
C HIS A 287 -4.48 2.56 -5.68
N THR A 288 -4.40 3.40 -6.72
CA THR A 288 -5.11 4.68 -6.76
C THR A 288 -6.62 4.53 -6.96
N PHE A 289 -7.11 3.38 -7.42
CA PHE A 289 -8.56 3.07 -7.46
C PHE A 289 -9.19 3.19 -6.08
N ARG A 290 -8.45 2.82 -5.03
CA ARG A 290 -8.90 3.01 -3.65
C ARG A 290 -8.98 4.49 -3.27
N ASN A 291 -8.09 5.34 -3.82
CA ASN A 291 -8.15 6.78 -3.60
C ASN A 291 -9.38 7.37 -4.31
N THR A 292 -9.70 6.91 -5.52
CA THR A 292 -10.94 7.27 -6.23
C THR A 292 -12.17 6.92 -5.40
N LEU A 293 -12.23 5.68 -4.90
CA LEU A 293 -13.33 5.23 -4.03
C LEU A 293 -13.38 6.05 -2.73
N THR A 294 -12.24 6.33 -2.11
CA THR A 294 -12.20 7.17 -0.90
C THR A 294 -12.70 8.59 -1.18
N ALA A 295 -12.33 9.18 -2.32
CA ALA A 295 -12.82 10.49 -2.73
C ALA A 295 -14.33 10.49 -2.99
N LEU A 296 -14.90 9.36 -3.44
CA LEU A 296 -16.34 9.22 -3.62
C LEU A 296 -17.10 9.05 -2.31
N ALA A 297 -16.45 8.67 -1.21
CA ALA A 297 -17.10 8.51 0.09
C ALA A 297 -17.89 9.76 0.51
N SER A 298 -17.37 10.95 0.25
CA SER A 298 -18.05 12.22 0.54
C SER A 298 -19.32 12.46 -0.28
N ARG A 299 -19.49 11.73 -1.39
CA ARG A 299 -20.70 11.81 -2.25
C ARG A 299 -21.72 10.74 -1.85
N PHE A 300 -21.28 9.60 -1.35
CA PHE A 300 -22.13 8.47 -0.99
C PHE A 300 -22.53 8.48 0.48
N CYS A 301 -21.68 9.00 1.37
CA CYS A 301 -21.91 8.96 2.82
C CYS A 301 -22.46 10.31 3.31
N SER A 302 -23.59 10.26 3.95
CA SER A 302 -24.27 11.42 4.56
C SER A 302 -24.12 11.46 6.08
N THR A 303 -23.76 10.31 6.70
CA THR A 303 -23.61 10.16 8.14
C THR A 303 -22.24 9.62 8.53
N PRO A 304 -21.75 9.85 9.75
CA PRO A 304 -20.52 9.24 10.25
C PRO A 304 -20.56 7.72 10.26
N GLU A 305 -21.70 7.11 10.50
CA GLU A 305 -21.89 5.67 10.46
C GLU A 305 -21.68 5.13 9.04
N GLU A 306 -22.29 5.74 8.04
CA GLU A 306 -22.08 5.39 6.63
C GLU A 306 -20.59 5.53 6.25
N PHE A 307 -19.94 6.60 6.71
CA PHE A 307 -18.51 6.82 6.47
C PHE A 307 -17.65 5.75 7.13
N LYS A 308 -18.01 5.33 8.36
CA LYS A 308 -17.34 4.24 9.08
C LYS A 308 -17.54 2.91 8.35
N ALA A 309 -18.77 2.59 7.95
CA ALA A 309 -19.09 1.39 7.18
C ALA A 309 -18.32 1.36 5.86
N TYR A 310 -18.28 2.48 5.14
CA TYR A 310 -17.52 2.62 3.89
C TYR A 310 -16.01 2.42 4.10
N SER A 311 -15.45 2.98 5.17
CA SER A 311 -14.05 2.80 5.55
C SER A 311 -13.73 1.34 5.89
N GLN A 312 -14.60 0.67 6.64
CA GLN A 312 -14.48 -0.75 6.97
C GLN A 312 -14.57 -1.63 5.71
N ASN A 313 -15.47 -1.29 4.78
CA ASN A 313 -15.60 -1.97 3.49
C ASN A 313 -14.31 -1.93 2.66
N LEU A 314 -13.57 -0.82 2.74
CA LEU A 314 -12.23 -0.72 2.16
C LEU A 314 -11.14 -1.43 3.00
N GLY A 315 -11.48 -2.03 4.15
CA GLY A 315 -10.53 -2.70 5.05
C GLY A 315 -9.51 -1.71 5.65
N HIS A 316 -9.94 -0.50 6.01
CA HIS A 316 -9.16 0.42 6.80
C HIS A 316 -9.34 0.10 8.28
N GLU A 317 -8.27 0.06 9.05
CA GLU A 317 -8.34 -0.19 10.51
C GLU A 317 -8.94 0.98 11.25
N GLU A 318 -8.64 2.18 10.79
CA GLU A 318 -9.12 3.42 11.36
C GLU A 318 -9.85 4.24 10.30
N VAL A 319 -10.97 4.83 10.68
CA VAL A 319 -11.76 5.72 9.81
C VAL A 319 -10.91 6.91 9.36
N LEU A 320 -9.99 7.37 10.21
CA LEU A 320 -9.01 8.42 9.89
C LEU A 320 -8.17 8.11 8.63
N THR A 321 -7.88 6.84 8.35
CA THR A 321 -7.18 6.45 7.13
C THR A 321 -7.95 6.87 5.88
N THR A 322 -9.27 6.79 5.92
CA THR A 322 -10.15 7.26 4.83
C THR A 322 -10.10 8.77 4.70
N PHE A 323 -10.17 9.52 5.81
CA PHE A 323 -10.05 10.98 5.79
C PHE A 323 -8.69 11.47 5.30
N ILE A 324 -7.60 10.86 5.78
CA ILE A 324 -6.23 11.20 5.32
C ILE A 324 -6.07 10.89 3.82
N SER A 325 -6.67 9.81 3.33
CA SER A 325 -6.62 9.43 1.91
C SER A 325 -7.48 10.33 1.03
N TYR A 326 -8.51 10.96 1.60
CA TYR A 326 -9.35 11.95 0.91
C TYR A 326 -8.54 13.18 0.47
N GLY A 327 -7.45 13.49 1.17
CA GLY A 327 -6.57 14.61 0.85
C GLY A 327 -6.96 15.92 1.54
N HIS A 328 -6.28 16.98 1.14
CA HIS A 328 -6.49 18.32 1.70
C HIS A 328 -7.67 19.00 1.00
N VAL A 329 -8.64 19.49 1.77
CA VAL A 329 -9.72 20.33 1.24
C VAL A 329 -9.13 21.67 0.78
N SER A 330 -9.36 22.07 -0.47
CA SER A 330 -8.86 23.35 -0.96
C SER A 330 -9.41 24.52 -0.14
N HIS A 331 -8.64 25.60 0.00
CA HIS A 331 -9.06 26.77 0.78
C HIS A 331 -10.39 27.35 0.31
N HIS A 332 -10.64 27.35 -1.01
CA HIS A 332 -11.92 27.79 -1.57
C HIS A 332 -13.07 26.89 -1.07
N ARG A 333 -12.91 25.57 -1.21
CA ARG A 333 -13.92 24.60 -0.77
C ARG A 333 -14.13 24.61 0.74
N GLN A 334 -13.05 24.78 1.51
CA GLN A 334 -13.12 24.95 2.97
C GLN A 334 -14.00 26.17 3.32
N GLY A 335 -13.76 27.29 2.63
CA GLY A 335 -14.55 28.51 2.83
C GLY A 335 -16.04 28.34 2.48
N GLU A 336 -16.36 27.65 1.39
CA GLU A 336 -17.75 27.32 1.03
C GLU A 336 -18.42 26.46 2.11
N ILE A 337 -17.77 25.39 2.55
CA ILE A 337 -18.32 24.49 3.57
C ILE A 337 -18.60 25.27 4.86
N ILE A 338 -17.63 26.04 5.36
CA ILE A 338 -17.78 26.76 6.63
C ILE A 338 -18.88 27.82 6.52
N LYS A 339 -18.97 28.55 5.42
CA LYS A 339 -20.04 29.57 5.21
C LYS A 339 -21.43 28.95 5.16
N ASN A 340 -21.55 27.73 4.68
CA ASN A 340 -22.83 27.01 4.55
C ASN A 340 -23.20 26.21 5.79
N MET A 341 -22.31 26.12 6.78
CA MET A 341 -22.61 25.49 8.07
C MET A 341 -23.52 26.42 8.87
N SER A 342 -24.76 25.99 9.12
CA SER A 342 -25.67 26.66 10.04
C SER A 342 -25.91 25.75 11.26
N PHE A 343 -25.86 26.33 12.47
CA PHE A 343 -26.34 25.68 13.66
C PHE A 343 -27.85 25.57 13.58
N LYS A 344 -28.37 24.37 13.29
CA LYS A 344 -29.80 24.08 13.47
C LYS A 344 -30.00 23.61 14.92
N GLU A 345 -30.47 24.47 15.78
CA GLU A 345 -31.06 24.08 17.06
C GLU A 345 -32.31 23.23 16.76
N GLY A 346 -32.30 21.97 17.17
CA GLY A 346 -33.51 21.13 17.21
C GLY A 346 -33.63 20.05 16.14
N VAL A 347 -32.69 19.10 16.08
CA VAL A 347 -33.00 17.75 15.58
C VAL A 347 -32.57 16.73 16.61
N SER A 348 -33.54 16.29 17.40
CA SER A 348 -33.37 15.32 18.48
C SER A 348 -33.20 13.89 17.95
N LYS A 349 -32.42 13.10 18.69
CA LYS A 349 -32.27 11.64 18.72
C LYS A 349 -31.40 10.92 17.71
N LYS A 350 -31.05 11.45 16.54
CA LYS A 350 -29.95 10.86 15.73
C LYS A 350 -28.60 11.53 15.98
N SER A 351 -28.56 12.60 16.78
CA SER A 351 -27.37 13.43 17.01
C SER A 351 -26.41 12.84 18.07
N ASP A 352 -26.87 11.96 18.96
CA ASP A 352 -26.04 11.52 20.07
C ASP A 352 -24.98 10.50 19.64
N GLU A 353 -25.30 9.56 18.78
CA GLU A 353 -24.32 8.62 18.21
C GLU A 353 -23.32 9.33 17.28
N THR A 354 -23.83 10.27 16.48
CA THR A 354 -22.99 11.10 15.61
C THR A 354 -22.04 11.97 16.42
N SER A 355 -22.53 12.57 17.50
CA SER A 355 -21.73 13.38 18.43
C SER A 355 -20.71 12.53 19.19
N ALA A 356 -21.07 11.32 19.62
CA ALA A 356 -20.18 10.39 20.31
C ALA A 356 -19.06 9.91 19.38
N LEU A 357 -19.36 9.58 18.13
CA LEU A 357 -18.37 9.16 17.16
C LEU A 357 -17.41 10.30 16.78
N LEU A 358 -17.94 11.51 16.58
CA LEU A 358 -17.13 12.71 16.34
C LEU A 358 -16.22 13.03 17.53
N LYS A 359 -16.73 12.94 18.76
CA LYS A 359 -15.94 13.12 19.99
C LYS A 359 -14.85 12.05 20.12
N GLU A 360 -15.14 10.79 19.80
CA GLU A 360 -14.16 9.71 19.81
C GLU A 360 -13.08 9.93 18.74
N MET A 361 -13.47 10.39 17.57
CA MET A 361 -12.53 10.74 16.48
C MET A 361 -11.64 11.93 16.89
N MET A 362 -12.20 12.98 17.48
CA MET A 362 -11.43 14.12 17.97
C MET A 362 -10.47 13.72 19.09
N ARG A 363 -10.90 12.90 20.05
CA ARG A 363 -10.04 12.38 21.12
C ARG A 363 -8.89 11.53 20.58
N LYS A 364 -9.12 10.72 19.52
CA LYS A 364 -8.05 9.96 18.86
C LYS A 364 -7.08 10.85 18.10
N LEU A 365 -7.57 11.93 17.47
CA LEU A 365 -6.72 12.93 16.84
C LEU A 365 -5.84 13.66 17.85
N GLU A 366 -6.40 14.11 18.97
CA GLU A 366 -5.67 14.73 20.06
C GLU A 366 -4.68 13.75 20.72
N GLY A 367 -5.05 12.46 20.85
CA GLY A 367 -4.17 11.41 21.34
C GLY A 367 -2.98 11.14 20.41
N LEU A 368 -3.15 11.26 19.10
CA LEU A 368 -2.09 11.15 18.11
C LEU A 368 -1.17 12.40 18.10
N GLU A 369 -1.72 13.57 18.35
CA GLU A 369 -0.95 14.81 18.51
C GLU A 369 -0.14 14.77 19.83
N ASN A 370 -0.75 14.31 20.92
CA ASN A 370 -0.10 14.20 22.24
C ASN A 370 0.90 13.04 22.32
N ALA A 371 0.69 11.93 21.63
CA ALA A 371 1.66 10.84 21.52
C ALA A 371 2.91 11.26 20.71
N ASN A 372 2.76 12.25 19.82
CA ASN A 372 3.87 12.85 19.10
C ASN A 372 4.57 13.98 19.86
N SER A 373 4.01 14.45 20.97
CA SER A 373 4.56 15.55 21.81
C SER A 373 5.20 15.10 23.12
N LYS A 374 5.03 13.85 23.54
CA LYS A 374 5.72 13.31 24.71
C LYS A 374 7.07 12.74 24.30
N ASP A 375 8.08 13.58 24.34
CA ASP A 375 9.47 13.18 24.51
C ASP A 375 9.66 12.67 25.96
N PRO A 376 10.27 11.51 26.18
CA PRO A 376 10.68 11.12 27.51
C PRO A 376 12.04 11.76 27.81
N SER A 377 12.04 13.05 28.10
CA SER A 377 13.15 13.72 28.75
C SER A 377 12.68 14.15 30.13
N GLY A 378 12.92 13.29 31.09
CA GLY A 378 12.66 13.69 32.48
C GLY A 378 12.54 12.53 33.43
N SER A 379 13.68 12.04 33.91
CA SER A 379 13.95 12.02 35.35
C SER A 379 15.33 11.49 35.66
N THR A 380 16.14 12.41 36.00
CA THR A 380 17.23 12.26 36.98
C THR A 380 16.59 12.04 38.34
N LYS A 381 16.87 10.91 38.96
CA LYS A 381 17.40 10.83 40.32
C LYS A 381 17.83 9.41 40.62
#